data_62b54152eebac6e74ae9d48a8b3cc9fe
#
_entry.id   62b54152eebac6e74ae9d48a8b3cc9fe
#
_cell.length_a   1.000
_cell.length_b   1.000
_cell.length_c   1.000
_cell.angle_alpha   90.00
_cell.angle_beta   90.00
_cell.angle_gamma   90.00
#
_symmetry.space_group_name_H-M   'P 1'
#
loop_
_entity.id
_entity.type
_entity.pdbx_description
1 polymer ?
#
loop_
_entity_poly.entity_id
_entity_poly.type
_entity_poly.pdbx_seq_one_letter_code
_entity_poly.pdbx_strand_id
1 'polypeptide(L)'
;MGRNAQPTNILLAKGRKHLTKAEIEHREKSKIKVGDNKLKCPDFVKSDINAYAKFKEISKIYKDTDDIASSSDIGLIGRYCVTFSEYLDLLDKRKKVCTFNTDFDEYKYSLPEEFIDVLNNYMRMNVDLQLDNAINKKMDMLIKMEDRLFLTPLAKIKNIPKKEPEKADPLSHRGFGNV
;
A
#
# COMPACT_ATOMS: atom_id res chain seq x y z
N MET A 1 8.23 -9.10 -19.45
CA MET A 1 8.80 -8.38 -18.29
C MET A 1 9.10 -9.39 -17.18
N GLY A 2 10.35 -9.40 -16.64
CA GLY A 2 10.75 -10.25 -15.54
C GLY A 2 10.04 -9.82 -14.24
N ARG A 3 9.68 -10.77 -13.38
CA ARG A 3 9.18 -10.48 -12.03
C ARG A 3 10.32 -10.00 -11.16
N ASN A 4 10.11 -8.93 -10.38
CA ASN A 4 11.08 -8.42 -9.42
C ASN A 4 11.45 -9.51 -8.39
N ALA A 5 12.73 -9.54 -7.99
CA ALA A 5 13.23 -10.46 -6.99
C ALA A 5 12.70 -10.12 -5.60
N GLN A 6 12.24 -11.12 -4.84
CA GLN A 6 11.88 -10.91 -3.43
C GLN A 6 13.13 -10.77 -2.56
N PRO A 7 13.08 -9.92 -1.50
CA PRO A 7 14.13 -9.84 -0.49
C PRO A 7 14.45 -11.19 0.13
N THR A 8 15.74 -11.45 0.40
CA THR A 8 16.26 -12.75 0.88
C THR A 8 15.65 -13.16 2.22
N ASN A 9 15.49 -12.23 3.15
CA ASN A 9 14.88 -12.45 4.46
C ASN A 9 13.40 -12.89 4.37
N ILE A 10 12.62 -12.35 3.42
CA ILE A 10 11.24 -12.82 3.18
C ILE A 10 11.23 -14.25 2.64
N LEU A 11 12.19 -14.60 1.79
CA LEU A 11 12.31 -15.96 1.27
C LEU A 11 12.70 -16.96 2.35
N LEU A 12 13.62 -16.60 3.23
CA LEU A 12 14.05 -17.41 4.37
C LEU A 12 12.92 -17.58 5.39
N ALA A 13 12.19 -16.50 5.73
CA ALA A 13 11.06 -16.55 6.64
C ALA A 13 9.90 -17.43 6.15
N LYS A 14 9.72 -17.56 4.83
CA LYS A 14 8.69 -18.44 4.25
C LYS A 14 9.02 -19.93 4.30
N GLY A 15 10.27 -20.32 4.59
CA GLY A 15 10.70 -21.72 4.76
C GLY A 15 10.49 -22.65 3.55
N ARG A 16 9.96 -22.15 2.44
CA ARG A 16 9.58 -22.96 1.27
C ARG A 16 10.70 -23.18 0.24
N LYS A 17 11.82 -22.51 0.38
CA LYS A 17 12.99 -22.63 -0.50
C LYS A 17 14.24 -22.78 0.32
N HIS A 18 14.93 -23.90 0.14
CA HIS A 18 16.30 -24.06 0.59
C HIS A 18 17.19 -23.27 -0.37
N LEU A 19 17.53 -22.03 0.00
CA LEU A 19 18.58 -21.28 -0.67
C LEU A 19 19.93 -21.82 -0.22
N THR A 20 20.84 -22.04 -1.16
CA THR A 20 22.22 -22.38 -0.83
C THR A 20 22.92 -21.20 -0.19
N LYS A 21 23.97 -21.45 0.62
CA LYS A 21 24.77 -20.37 1.22
C LYS A 21 25.32 -19.40 0.15
N ALA A 22 25.75 -19.94 -1.00
CA ALA A 22 26.26 -19.16 -2.13
C ALA A 22 25.16 -18.24 -2.74
N GLU A 23 23.93 -18.74 -2.88
CA GLU A 23 22.81 -17.92 -3.37
C GLU A 23 22.43 -16.82 -2.39
N ILE A 24 22.46 -17.10 -1.09
CA ILE A 24 22.21 -16.09 -0.05
C ILE A 24 23.29 -15.01 -0.12
N GLU A 25 24.56 -15.40 -0.18
CA GLU A 25 25.68 -14.46 -0.24
C GLU A 25 25.67 -13.62 -1.52
N HIS A 26 25.39 -14.22 -2.67
CA HIS A 26 25.24 -13.51 -3.94
C HIS A 26 24.09 -12.49 -3.88
N ARG A 27 22.95 -12.85 -3.30
CA ARG A 27 21.78 -11.94 -3.13
C ARG A 27 22.09 -10.82 -2.15
N GLU A 28 22.79 -11.10 -1.05
CA GLU A 28 23.22 -10.08 -0.09
C GLU A 28 24.19 -9.07 -0.73
N LYS A 29 25.14 -9.55 -1.55
CA LYS A 29 26.07 -8.69 -2.30
C LYS A 29 25.37 -7.87 -3.41
N SER A 30 24.31 -8.39 -3.99
CA SER A 30 23.55 -7.71 -5.06
C SER A 30 22.47 -6.76 -4.54
N LYS A 31 22.25 -6.69 -3.22
CA LYS A 31 21.31 -5.72 -2.62
C LYS A 31 21.81 -4.30 -2.84
N ILE A 32 21.06 -3.52 -3.60
CA ILE A 32 21.27 -2.07 -3.68
C ILE A 32 20.70 -1.47 -2.39
N LYS A 33 21.58 -1.14 -1.46
CA LYS A 33 21.21 -0.40 -0.24
C LYS A 33 21.16 1.10 -0.59
N VAL A 34 19.95 1.63 -0.71
CA VAL A 34 19.75 3.08 -0.91
C VAL A 34 19.22 3.66 0.40
N GLY A 35 20.04 4.44 1.08
CA GLY A 35 19.70 5.04 2.38
C GLY A 35 19.95 4.13 3.58
N ASP A 36 19.59 4.62 4.76
CA ASP A 36 19.66 3.89 6.03
C ASP A 36 18.29 3.30 6.40
N ASN A 37 18.26 2.38 7.37
CA ASN A 37 17.03 1.73 7.81
C ASN A 37 16.21 2.60 8.80
N LYS A 38 16.55 3.89 8.96
CA LYS A 38 15.86 4.80 9.87
C LYS A 38 14.71 5.50 9.17
N LEU A 39 13.49 5.06 9.44
CA LEU A 39 12.27 5.71 8.97
C LEU A 39 11.91 6.90 9.85
N LYS A 40 12.42 8.08 9.52
CA LYS A 40 12.08 9.33 10.20
C LYS A 40 10.78 9.89 9.61
N CYS A 41 9.77 10.12 10.47
CA CYS A 41 8.50 10.66 10.02
C CYS A 41 8.67 12.09 9.45
N PRO A 42 8.20 12.37 8.23
CA PRO A 42 8.21 13.71 7.64
C PRO A 42 7.27 14.67 8.41
N ASP A 43 7.61 15.97 8.38
CA ASP A 43 6.83 16.97 9.12
C ASP A 43 5.41 17.15 8.56
N PHE A 44 5.24 17.03 7.25
CA PHE A 44 3.91 17.09 6.62
C PHE A 44 2.98 15.93 7.04
N VAL A 45 3.53 14.79 7.51
CA VAL A 45 2.75 13.67 8.05
C VAL A 45 2.42 13.91 9.52
N LYS A 46 3.33 14.56 10.26
CA LYS A 46 3.14 14.83 11.69
C LYS A 46 2.01 15.85 11.96
N SER A 47 1.74 16.74 11.02
CA SER A 47 0.67 17.74 11.13
C SER A 47 -0.72 17.14 11.12
N ASP A 48 -0.88 15.90 10.64
CA ASP A 48 -2.14 15.17 10.56
C ASP A 48 -2.13 13.98 11.52
N ILE A 49 -3.05 13.94 12.47
CA ILE A 49 -3.12 12.94 13.53
C ILE A 49 -3.30 11.52 12.96
N ASN A 50 -4.20 11.37 11.98
CA ASN A 50 -4.50 10.07 11.37
C ASN A 50 -3.33 9.58 10.51
N ALA A 51 -2.74 10.47 9.71
CA ALA A 51 -1.57 10.16 8.90
C ALA A 51 -0.38 9.77 9.79
N TYR A 52 -0.16 10.48 10.90
CA TYR A 52 0.91 10.18 11.84
C TYR A 52 0.71 8.84 12.55
N ALA A 53 -0.52 8.53 12.97
CA ALA A 53 -0.84 7.24 13.56
C ALA A 53 -0.55 6.10 12.57
N LYS A 54 -0.97 6.27 11.32
CA LYS A 54 -0.73 5.28 10.25
C LYS A 54 0.76 5.12 9.92
N PHE A 55 1.54 6.21 9.95
CA PHE A 55 2.98 6.15 9.77
C PHE A 55 3.68 5.34 10.88
N LYS A 56 3.26 5.50 12.14
CA LYS A 56 3.78 4.72 13.26
C LYS A 56 3.48 3.22 13.11
N GLU A 57 2.26 2.88 12.69
CA GLU A 57 1.84 1.50 12.43
C GLU A 57 2.74 0.85 11.38
N ILE A 58 2.92 1.50 10.22
CA ILE A 58 3.75 1.00 9.13
C ILE A 58 5.22 0.90 9.55
N SER A 59 5.72 1.91 10.25
CA SER A 59 7.11 1.90 10.75
C SER A 59 7.36 0.75 11.73
N LYS A 60 6.36 0.35 12.52
CA LYS A 60 6.44 -0.82 13.38
C LYS A 60 6.51 -2.11 12.57
N ILE A 61 5.63 -2.26 11.57
CA ILE A 61 5.64 -3.44 10.67
C ILE A 61 7.01 -3.60 9.99
N TYR A 62 7.61 -2.50 9.54
CA TYR A 62 8.91 -2.55 8.86
C TYR A 62 10.09 -2.77 9.80
N LYS A 63 10.00 -2.37 11.06
CA LYS A 63 11.03 -2.68 12.07
C LYS A 63 11.10 -4.18 12.38
N ASP A 64 9.95 -4.84 12.37
CA ASP A 64 9.86 -6.29 12.61
C ASP A 64 10.31 -7.12 11.39
N THR A 65 10.58 -6.46 10.27
CA THR A 65 10.94 -7.10 9.00
C THR A 65 12.19 -6.40 8.43
N ASP A 66 13.36 -6.91 8.78
CA ASP A 66 14.64 -6.34 8.35
C ASP A 66 14.75 -6.12 6.84
N ASP A 67 15.33 -4.99 6.44
CA ASP A 67 15.69 -4.62 5.06
C ASP A 67 14.55 -4.51 4.02
N ILE A 68 13.29 -4.26 4.43
CA ILE A 68 12.20 -4.05 3.47
C ILE A 68 12.05 -2.59 3.05
N ALA A 69 12.19 -1.67 3.99
CA ALA A 69 12.08 -0.23 3.74
C ALA A 69 13.33 0.50 4.17
N SER A 70 13.70 1.49 3.39
CA SER A 70 14.86 2.36 3.65
C SER A 70 14.43 3.82 3.74
N SER A 71 15.36 4.69 4.10
CA SER A 71 15.10 6.14 4.13
C SER A 71 14.65 6.70 2.77
N SER A 72 14.95 6.03 1.65
CA SER A 72 14.45 6.39 0.31
C SER A 72 12.94 6.22 0.14
N ASP A 73 12.33 5.35 0.93
CA ASP A 73 10.91 5.01 0.83
C ASP A 73 10.01 5.93 1.66
N ILE A 74 10.61 6.77 2.52
CA ILE A 74 9.92 7.69 3.43
C ILE A 74 8.91 8.56 2.66
N GLY A 75 9.28 9.05 1.48
CA GLY A 75 8.40 9.86 0.66
C GLY A 75 7.15 9.13 0.17
N LEU A 76 7.28 7.85 -0.17
CA LEU A 76 6.14 7.02 -0.58
C LEU A 76 5.26 6.66 0.62
N ILE A 77 5.87 6.26 1.73
CA ILE A 77 5.19 5.96 2.99
C ILE A 77 4.41 7.18 3.49
N GLY A 78 5.05 8.36 3.46
CA GLY A 78 4.40 9.61 3.87
C GLY A 78 3.18 9.95 3.02
N ARG A 79 3.29 9.85 1.69
CA ARG A 79 2.15 10.07 0.78
C ARG A 79 1.02 9.07 1.02
N TYR A 80 1.36 7.80 1.24
CA TYR A 80 0.37 6.79 1.58
C TYR A 80 -0.40 7.16 2.86
N CYS A 81 0.31 7.58 3.92
CA CYS A 81 -0.32 7.96 5.18
C CYS A 81 -1.25 9.16 5.05
N VAL A 82 -0.85 10.20 4.30
CA VAL A 82 -1.70 11.37 4.03
C VAL A 82 -2.92 10.98 3.18
N THR A 83 -2.72 10.19 2.12
CA THR A 83 -3.84 9.69 1.30
C THR A 83 -4.82 8.85 2.11
N PHE A 84 -4.31 8.08 3.07
CA PHE A 84 -5.14 7.30 3.99
C PHE A 84 -5.97 8.20 4.92
N SER A 85 -5.39 9.27 5.46
CA SER A 85 -6.13 10.26 6.26
C SER A 85 -7.22 10.94 5.43
N GLU A 86 -6.91 11.41 4.22
CA GLU A 86 -7.88 12.01 3.30
C GLU A 86 -9.02 11.03 2.93
N TYR A 87 -8.72 9.74 2.82
CA TYR A 87 -9.73 8.71 2.59
C TYR A 87 -10.69 8.60 3.79
N LEU A 88 -10.17 8.62 5.03
CA LEU A 88 -11.00 8.62 6.24
C LEU A 88 -11.89 9.86 6.34
N ASP A 89 -11.37 11.04 5.98
CA ASP A 89 -12.15 12.28 5.95
C ASP A 89 -13.30 12.21 4.95
N LEU A 90 -13.08 11.61 3.78
CA LEU A 90 -14.13 11.41 2.78
C LEU A 90 -15.22 10.45 3.29
N LEU A 91 -14.83 9.37 3.99
CA LEU A 91 -15.79 8.45 4.60
C LEU A 91 -16.64 9.16 5.68
N ASP A 92 -16.03 10.01 6.50
CA ASP A 92 -16.75 10.79 7.51
C ASP A 92 -17.73 11.78 6.85
N LYS A 93 -17.29 12.50 5.80
CA LYS A 93 -18.17 13.36 5.01
C LYS A 93 -19.34 12.59 4.40
N ARG A 94 -19.09 11.41 3.83
CA ARG A 94 -20.13 10.55 3.27
C ARG A 94 -21.16 10.15 4.32
N LYS A 95 -20.69 9.78 5.53
CA LYS A 95 -21.57 9.47 6.66
C LYS A 95 -22.44 10.67 7.06
N LYS A 96 -21.85 11.87 7.15
CA LYS A 96 -22.60 13.10 7.48
C LYS A 96 -23.67 13.42 6.44
N VAL A 97 -23.39 13.25 5.15
CA VAL A 97 -24.37 13.43 4.09
C VAL A 97 -25.49 12.41 4.19
N CYS A 98 -25.19 11.15 4.47
CA CYS A 98 -26.22 10.13 4.70
C CYS A 98 -27.12 10.49 5.89
N THR A 99 -26.54 10.91 7.02
CA THR A 99 -27.30 11.34 8.21
C THR A 99 -28.17 12.54 7.88
N PHE A 100 -27.62 13.55 7.21
CA PHE A 100 -28.37 14.74 6.78
C PHE A 100 -29.56 14.36 5.89
N ASN A 101 -29.38 13.46 4.93
CA ASN A 101 -30.46 13.02 4.04
C ASN A 101 -31.57 12.33 4.83
N THR A 102 -31.22 11.50 5.83
CA THR A 102 -32.20 10.84 6.70
C THR A 102 -32.97 11.84 7.55
N ASP A 103 -32.26 12.78 8.20
CA ASP A 103 -32.86 13.81 9.04
C ASP A 103 -33.77 14.73 8.21
N PHE A 104 -33.34 15.09 6.98
CA PHE A 104 -34.14 15.90 6.07
C PHE A 104 -35.46 15.19 5.69
N ASP A 105 -35.40 13.91 5.36
CA ASP A 105 -36.60 13.12 5.02
C ASP A 105 -37.58 13.04 6.19
N GLU A 106 -37.09 13.01 7.42
CA GLU A 106 -37.92 12.99 8.64
C GLU A 106 -38.58 14.33 8.91
N TYR A 107 -37.84 15.44 8.77
CA TYR A 107 -38.30 16.78 9.19
C TYR A 107 -38.79 17.68 8.06
N LYS A 108 -38.68 17.26 6.79
CA LYS A 108 -39.02 18.11 5.63
C LYS A 108 -40.43 18.71 5.69
N TYR A 109 -41.40 18.00 6.22
CA TYR A 109 -42.80 18.50 6.32
C TYR A 109 -43.00 19.55 7.40
N SER A 110 -42.04 19.75 8.29
CA SER A 110 -42.06 20.82 9.30
C SER A 110 -41.35 22.11 8.85
N LEU A 111 -40.71 22.10 7.68
CA LEU A 111 -39.95 23.23 7.13
C LEU A 111 -40.83 24.08 6.21
N PRO A 112 -40.55 25.41 6.06
CA PRO A 112 -41.18 26.25 5.04
C PRO A 112 -40.93 25.71 3.63
N GLU A 113 -41.95 25.78 2.75
CA GLU A 113 -41.90 25.21 1.39
C GLU A 113 -40.75 25.79 0.55
N GLU A 114 -40.47 27.08 0.66
CA GLU A 114 -39.31 27.70 -0.01
C GLU A 114 -37.97 27.12 0.40
N PHE A 115 -37.84 26.67 1.65
CA PHE A 115 -36.63 26.06 2.18
C PHE A 115 -36.49 24.63 1.70
N ILE A 116 -37.60 23.91 1.57
CA ILE A 116 -37.61 22.53 1.03
C ILE A 116 -37.13 22.53 -0.41
N ASP A 117 -37.53 23.46 -1.24
CA ASP A 117 -37.11 23.56 -2.65
C ASP A 117 -35.61 23.81 -2.78
N VAL A 118 -35.07 24.71 -1.95
CA VAL A 118 -33.61 24.96 -1.91
C VAL A 118 -32.84 23.70 -1.53
N LEU A 119 -33.27 22.98 -0.49
CA LEU A 119 -32.64 21.77 -0.02
C LEU A 119 -32.77 20.63 -1.04
N ASN A 120 -33.93 20.47 -1.67
CA ASN A 120 -34.13 19.48 -2.74
C ASN A 120 -33.20 19.75 -3.93
N ASN A 121 -33.00 21.02 -4.30
CA ASN A 121 -32.03 21.37 -5.36
C ASN A 121 -30.60 21.03 -4.95
N TYR A 122 -30.22 21.25 -3.69
CA TYR A 122 -28.92 20.85 -3.16
C TYR A 122 -28.72 19.32 -3.22
N MET A 123 -29.72 18.54 -2.84
CA MET A 123 -29.69 17.07 -2.88
C MET A 123 -29.63 16.53 -4.31
N ARG A 124 -30.25 17.23 -5.30
CA ARG A 124 -30.17 16.89 -6.74
C ARG A 124 -28.77 17.08 -7.34
N MET A 125 -27.85 17.80 -6.68
CA MET A 125 -26.48 18.02 -7.16
C MET A 125 -25.59 16.77 -7.11
N ASN A 126 -26.15 15.59 -6.84
CA ASN A 126 -25.44 14.31 -6.81
C ASN A 126 -24.17 14.31 -5.90
N VAL A 127 -24.24 15.01 -4.77
CA VAL A 127 -23.12 15.09 -3.81
C VAL A 127 -22.67 13.70 -3.38
N ASP A 128 -23.62 12.79 -3.18
CA ASP A 128 -23.34 11.39 -2.85
C ASP A 128 -22.48 10.71 -3.92
N LEU A 129 -22.86 10.88 -5.20
CA LEU A 129 -22.12 10.29 -6.32
C LEU A 129 -20.70 10.89 -6.45
N GLN A 130 -20.56 12.19 -6.20
CA GLN A 130 -19.26 12.85 -6.22
C GLN A 130 -18.36 12.36 -5.09
N LEU A 131 -18.91 12.17 -3.87
CA LEU A 131 -18.20 11.61 -2.74
C LEU A 131 -17.81 10.15 -3.00
N ASP A 132 -18.71 9.32 -3.50
CA ASP A 132 -18.43 7.93 -3.83
C ASP A 132 -17.32 7.82 -4.89
N ASN A 133 -17.34 8.67 -5.92
CA ASN A 133 -16.28 8.74 -6.91
C ASN A 133 -14.93 9.18 -6.30
N ALA A 134 -14.93 10.14 -5.39
CA ALA A 134 -13.74 10.60 -4.70
C ALA A 134 -13.17 9.49 -3.78
N ILE A 135 -14.02 8.80 -3.05
CA ILE A 135 -13.68 7.65 -2.19
C ILE A 135 -13.05 6.54 -3.03
N ASN A 136 -13.68 6.14 -4.14
CA ASN A 136 -13.18 5.10 -5.02
C ASN A 136 -11.81 5.46 -5.61
N LYS A 137 -11.63 6.71 -6.06
CA LYS A 137 -10.31 7.19 -6.54
C LYS A 137 -9.23 7.11 -5.46
N LYS A 138 -9.54 7.49 -4.21
CA LYS A 138 -8.58 7.38 -3.10
C LYS A 138 -8.26 5.94 -2.77
N MET A 139 -9.26 5.06 -2.78
CA MET A 139 -9.08 3.62 -2.57
C MET A 139 -8.17 2.98 -3.62
N ASP A 140 -8.37 3.33 -4.91
CA ASP A 140 -7.50 2.88 -6.00
C ASP A 140 -6.05 3.36 -5.83
N MET A 141 -5.87 4.60 -5.36
CA MET A 141 -4.54 5.14 -5.06
C MET A 141 -3.86 4.38 -3.91
N LEU A 142 -4.61 4.10 -2.83
CA LEU A 142 -4.11 3.34 -1.69
C LEU A 142 -3.69 1.93 -2.09
N ILE A 143 -4.54 1.19 -2.81
CA ILE A 143 -4.22 -0.17 -3.30
C ILE A 143 -2.93 -0.18 -4.13
N LYS A 144 -2.75 0.80 -5.04
CA LYS A 144 -1.53 0.91 -5.85
C LYS A 144 -0.29 1.23 -5.02
N MET A 145 -0.43 2.03 -3.96
CA MET A 145 0.68 2.33 -3.04
C MET A 145 0.99 1.13 -2.13
N GLU A 146 -0.03 0.44 -1.64
CA GLU A 146 0.12 -0.78 -0.82
C GLU A 146 0.85 -1.89 -1.58
N ASP A 147 0.56 -2.06 -2.87
CA ASP A 147 1.29 -3.01 -3.71
C ASP A 147 2.79 -2.66 -3.81
N ARG A 148 3.11 -1.37 -3.94
CA ARG A 148 4.51 -0.89 -3.98
C ARG A 148 5.22 -1.01 -2.64
N LEU A 149 4.50 -0.80 -1.56
CA LEU A 149 4.99 -0.89 -0.17
C LEU A 149 4.98 -2.32 0.38
N PHE A 150 4.63 -3.33 -0.43
CA PHE A 150 4.53 -4.74 0.00
C PHE A 150 3.60 -4.96 1.21
N LEU A 151 2.61 -4.11 1.41
CA LEU A 151 1.65 -4.22 2.50
C LEU A 151 0.57 -5.26 2.21
N THR A 152 0.29 -5.56 0.93
CA THR A 152 -0.69 -6.57 0.53
C THR A 152 -0.09 -7.97 0.45
N PRO A 153 -0.85 -9.06 0.76
CA PRO A 153 -0.39 -10.44 0.56
C PRO A 153 0.00 -10.73 -0.88
N LEU A 154 -0.73 -10.18 -1.86
CA LEU A 154 -0.45 -10.36 -3.28
C LEU A 154 0.87 -9.71 -3.71
N ALA A 155 1.17 -8.52 -3.20
CA ALA A 155 2.45 -7.85 -3.47
C ALA A 155 3.63 -8.70 -2.97
N LYS A 156 3.47 -9.33 -1.80
CA LYS A 156 4.46 -10.25 -1.22
C LYS A 156 4.68 -11.48 -2.09
N ILE A 157 3.63 -12.01 -2.73
CA ILE A 157 3.68 -13.21 -3.58
C ILE A 157 4.23 -12.89 -4.98
N LYS A 158 3.82 -11.78 -5.59
CA LYS A 158 4.23 -11.37 -6.95
C LYS A 158 5.74 -11.18 -7.11
N ASN A 159 6.43 -10.87 -6.02
CA ASN A 159 7.85 -10.58 -6.00
C ASN A 159 8.74 -11.80 -5.66
N ILE A 160 8.23 -13.04 -5.81
CA ILE A 160 9.05 -14.25 -5.70
C ILE A 160 9.97 -14.36 -6.94
N PRO A 161 11.31 -14.39 -6.78
CA PRO A 161 12.19 -14.55 -7.92
C PRO A 161 11.95 -15.92 -8.56
N LYS A 162 11.90 -15.95 -9.89
CA LYS A 162 11.94 -17.21 -10.61
C LYS A 162 13.29 -17.89 -10.31
N LYS A 163 13.30 -19.24 -10.19
CA LYS A 163 14.55 -19.99 -10.22
C LYS A 163 15.35 -19.52 -11.44
N GLU A 164 16.62 -19.16 -11.24
CA GLU A 164 17.52 -19.10 -12.39
C GLU A 164 17.49 -20.47 -13.06
N PRO A 165 17.41 -20.54 -14.40
CA PRO A 165 17.61 -21.80 -15.07
C PRO A 165 18.94 -22.39 -14.56
N GLU A 166 18.92 -23.65 -14.13
CA GLU A 166 20.14 -24.36 -13.78
C GLU A 166 21.10 -24.13 -14.94
N LYS A 167 22.25 -23.52 -14.66
CA LYS A 167 23.30 -23.42 -15.66
C LYS A 167 23.61 -24.87 -16.03
N ALA A 168 23.22 -25.25 -17.24
CA ALA A 168 23.60 -26.55 -17.76
C ALA A 168 25.10 -26.66 -17.60
N ASP A 169 25.55 -27.66 -16.85
CA ASP A 169 26.98 -27.90 -16.67
C ASP A 169 27.58 -28.10 -18.08
N PRO A 170 28.50 -27.20 -18.52
CA PRO A 170 29.06 -27.31 -19.86
C PRO A 170 29.74 -28.64 -20.13
N LEU A 171 30.06 -29.42 -19.08
CA LEU A 171 30.67 -30.74 -19.16
C LEU A 171 29.63 -31.84 -19.42
N SER A 172 28.38 -31.71 -18.99
CA SER A 172 27.33 -32.72 -19.23
C SER A 172 26.96 -32.83 -20.71
N HIS A 173 27.11 -31.77 -21.50
CA HIS A 173 26.86 -31.76 -22.95
C HIS A 173 28.02 -32.36 -23.79
N ARG A 174 29.20 -32.64 -23.20
CA ARG A 174 30.38 -33.16 -23.90
C ARG A 174 30.58 -34.67 -23.74
N GLY A 175 29.60 -35.39 -23.18
CA GLY A 175 29.65 -36.85 -23.14
C GLY A 175 30.71 -37.47 -22.21
N PHE A 176 31.29 -36.67 -21.30
CA PHE A 176 32.32 -37.16 -20.33
C PHE A 176 31.70 -37.58 -18.98
N GLY A 177 30.41 -37.94 -18.97
CA GLY A 177 29.71 -38.32 -17.75
C GLY A 177 29.88 -39.77 -17.28
N ASN A 178 30.70 -40.62 -17.95
CA ASN A 178 30.94 -41.98 -17.56
C ASN A 178 32.40 -42.40 -17.91
N VAL A 179 33.34 -42.03 -17.05
CA VAL A 179 34.59 -42.76 -16.88
C VAL A 179 34.85 -42.95 -15.41
#